data_9040705c2d0f523044192a5d6adf9171
#
_entry.id   9040705c2d0f523044192a5d6adf9171
#
_cell.length_a   1.000
_cell.length_b   1.000
_cell.length_c   1.000
_cell.angle_alpha   90.00
_cell.angle_beta   90.00
_cell.angle_gamma   90.00
#
_symmetry.space_group_name_H-M   'P 1'
#
loop_
_entity.id
_entity.type
_entity.pdbx_description
1 polymer ?
#
loop_
_entity_poly.entity_id
_entity_poly.type
_entity_poly.pdbx_seq_one_letter_code
_entity_poly.pdbx_strand_id
1 'polypeptide(L)'
;MSSASLPGEPQLGAPAEPVSGREDARSRALPPDRLRLVLITGLSGSGKSVVAKCFEDLGFYTVDNLPLPLLREFLERPGELVFGHERIAVVADLRAPGFAEEFPKLIAEIDRECQGRVPPEDQPPPRDQLPRQGQDGEPDQPGPCGQARPTLLFLEASDEVLVRRFSETRRPHPLAPNQPAIAGIRRERELLAGLRPRADVVFDTSDWSIHETRAQVYRAFATAGEEPEMMVSLVSFGFKHGVPVGTDLLFDVRFLANPHFVPGLREQTGQDAEVLEYLEQQPDFEELISRLADLLAFLLPRYRRENRSYLTVAVGCTGGRHRSVAIVERLKKRFDAAGWPARLQHRDIAR
;
A
#
# COMPACT_ATOMS: atom_id res chain seq x y z
N MET A 1 10.13 -43.98 44.89
CA MET A 1 9.04 -43.84 43.92
C MET A 1 8.65 -42.37 43.91
N SER A 2 9.22 -41.62 43.02
CA SER A 2 8.91 -40.20 42.91
C SER A 2 8.64 -39.91 41.42
N SER A 3 7.41 -39.61 41.10
CA SER A 3 6.93 -39.28 39.75
C SER A 3 7.32 -37.86 39.43
N ALA A 4 8.24 -37.69 38.46
CA ALA A 4 8.53 -36.38 37.87
C ALA A 4 7.54 -36.07 36.77
N SER A 5 6.77 -34.99 36.96
CA SER A 5 5.86 -34.41 35.97
C SER A 5 6.65 -33.70 34.91
N LEU A 6 6.30 -33.93 33.65
CA LEU A 6 6.82 -33.23 32.45
C LEU A 6 6.33 -31.78 32.44
N PRO A 7 7.10 -30.83 31.97
CA PRO A 7 6.69 -29.42 31.82
C PRO A 7 5.73 -29.26 30.65
N GLY A 8 4.67 -28.48 30.89
CA GLY A 8 3.60 -28.17 29.93
C GLY A 8 4.07 -27.43 28.68
N GLU A 9 3.34 -27.67 27.60
CA GLU A 9 3.47 -27.00 26.31
C GLU A 9 3.28 -25.47 26.45
N PRO A 10 4.03 -24.65 25.72
CA PRO A 10 3.81 -23.21 25.68
C PRO A 10 2.53 -22.91 24.86
N GLN A 11 1.53 -22.39 25.52
CA GLN A 11 0.34 -21.80 24.88
C GLN A 11 0.78 -20.59 24.05
N LEU A 12 0.39 -20.59 22.77
CA LEU A 12 0.46 -19.45 21.87
C LEU A 12 -0.31 -18.29 22.49
N GLY A 13 0.41 -17.25 22.90
CA GLY A 13 -0.16 -16.02 23.42
C GLY A 13 -1.06 -15.35 22.39
N ALA A 14 -2.26 -14.96 22.83
CA ALA A 14 -3.18 -14.10 22.10
C ALA A 14 -2.49 -12.79 21.68
N PRO A 15 -2.92 -12.17 20.57
CA PRO A 15 -2.36 -10.91 20.12
C PRO A 15 -2.56 -9.83 21.18
N ALA A 16 -1.47 -9.11 21.50
CA ALA A 16 -1.47 -8.01 22.44
C ALA A 16 -2.45 -6.93 21.99
N GLU A 17 -3.31 -6.49 22.92
CA GLU A 17 -4.20 -5.35 22.73
C GLU A 17 -3.42 -4.07 22.38
N PRO A 18 -3.94 -3.22 21.51
CA PRO A 18 -3.28 -1.94 21.17
C PRO A 18 -3.35 -1.00 22.37
N VAL A 19 -2.19 -0.48 22.75
CA VAL A 19 -2.03 0.57 23.76
C VAL A 19 -2.88 1.78 23.38
N SER A 20 -3.84 2.12 24.22
CA SER A 20 -4.68 3.31 24.14
C SER A 20 -3.82 4.55 24.37
N GLY A 21 -3.64 5.38 23.34
CA GLY A 21 -2.91 6.62 23.45
C GLY A 21 -3.26 7.59 22.33
N ARG A 22 -4.21 8.51 22.63
CA ARG A 22 -4.62 9.69 21.87
C ARG A 22 -5.51 9.43 20.63
N GLU A 23 -6.80 9.42 20.91
CA GLU A 23 -7.86 9.77 19.98
C GLU A 23 -7.66 11.22 19.53
N ASP A 24 -7.19 11.44 18.29
CA ASP A 24 -7.45 12.63 17.50
C ASP A 24 -7.09 12.36 16.04
N ALA A 25 -7.94 11.64 15.38
CA ALA A 25 -8.19 11.73 13.91
C ALA A 25 -9.41 10.87 13.61
N ARG A 26 -10.58 11.47 13.56
CA ARG A 26 -11.79 10.80 13.07
C ARG A 26 -11.59 10.46 11.59
N SER A 27 -11.07 9.28 11.33
CA SER A 27 -11.09 8.65 10.02
C SER A 27 -12.55 8.28 9.71
N ARG A 28 -13.26 9.16 9.04
CA ARG A 28 -14.55 8.85 8.42
C ARG A 28 -14.23 8.08 7.15
N ALA A 29 -14.45 6.78 7.14
CA ALA A 29 -14.42 5.99 5.92
C ALA A 29 -15.41 6.57 4.91
N LEU A 30 -14.92 6.97 3.73
CA LEU A 30 -15.74 7.55 2.67
C LEU A 30 -16.50 6.44 1.92
N PRO A 31 -17.74 6.68 1.49
CA PRO A 31 -18.56 5.68 0.78
C PRO A 31 -17.96 5.30 -0.58
N PRO A 32 -18.12 4.02 -1.03
CA PRO A 32 -17.41 3.46 -2.18
C PRO A 32 -17.84 3.93 -3.58
N ASP A 33 -18.94 4.63 -3.75
CA ASP A 33 -19.61 4.78 -5.06
C ASP A 33 -19.54 6.18 -5.69
N ARG A 34 -18.54 7.00 -5.39
CA ARG A 34 -18.38 8.32 -6.02
C ARG A 34 -16.94 8.59 -6.41
N LEU A 35 -16.76 9.40 -7.46
CA LEU A 35 -15.49 9.97 -7.88
C LEU A 35 -14.70 10.43 -6.65
N ARG A 36 -13.55 9.83 -6.42
CA ARG A 36 -12.65 10.19 -5.32
C ARG A 36 -11.57 11.11 -5.84
N LEU A 37 -11.68 12.38 -5.48
CA LEU A 37 -10.67 13.37 -5.82
C LEU A 37 -9.90 13.78 -4.56
N VAL A 38 -8.58 13.62 -4.58
CA VAL A 38 -7.69 14.00 -3.48
C VAL A 38 -6.75 15.09 -3.95
N LEU A 39 -6.75 16.23 -3.27
CA LEU A 39 -5.78 17.31 -3.47
C LEU A 39 -4.67 17.20 -2.44
N ILE A 40 -3.47 16.91 -2.88
CA ILE A 40 -2.28 16.72 -2.03
C ILE A 40 -1.46 18.01 -2.04
N THR A 41 -1.33 18.65 -0.90
CA THR A 41 -0.50 19.86 -0.75
C THR A 41 0.31 19.82 0.55
N GLY A 42 1.11 20.84 0.82
CA GLY A 42 1.90 20.94 2.04
C GLY A 42 3.34 21.37 1.79
N LEU A 43 4.13 21.40 2.85
CA LEU A 43 5.49 21.93 2.85
C LEU A 43 6.43 21.17 1.91
N SER A 44 7.37 21.90 1.29
CA SER A 44 8.43 21.30 0.48
C SER A 44 9.32 20.40 1.36
N GLY A 45 9.56 19.17 0.90
CA GLY A 45 10.29 18.17 1.72
C GLY A 45 9.43 17.38 2.71
N SER A 46 8.12 17.66 2.83
CA SER A 46 7.20 16.90 3.71
C SER A 46 6.85 15.49 3.21
N GLY A 47 7.27 15.08 2.01
CA GLY A 47 7.02 13.73 1.51
C GLY A 47 5.92 13.61 0.46
N LYS A 48 5.45 14.71 -0.14
CA LYS A 48 4.40 14.71 -1.18
C LYS A 48 4.62 13.67 -2.30
N SER A 49 5.86 13.54 -2.81
CA SER A 49 6.16 12.57 -3.87
C SER A 49 6.06 11.10 -3.40
N VAL A 50 6.31 10.82 -2.12
CA VAL A 50 6.10 9.48 -1.55
C VAL A 50 4.60 9.20 -1.46
N VAL A 51 3.83 10.17 -0.99
CA VAL A 51 2.37 10.09 -0.88
C VAL A 51 1.73 9.92 -2.25
N ALA A 52 2.17 10.69 -3.27
CA ALA A 52 1.70 10.54 -4.65
C ALA A 52 1.87 9.11 -5.17
N LYS A 53 3.06 8.50 -4.96
CA LYS A 53 3.29 7.09 -5.32
C LYS A 53 2.38 6.11 -4.57
N CYS A 54 2.06 6.40 -3.30
CA CYS A 54 1.10 5.57 -2.57
C CYS A 54 -0.29 5.62 -3.19
N PHE A 55 -0.72 6.78 -3.69
CA PHE A 55 -1.98 6.92 -4.41
C PHE A 55 -1.97 6.17 -5.76
N GLU A 56 -0.84 6.19 -6.49
CA GLU A 56 -0.68 5.34 -7.68
C GLU A 56 -0.82 3.86 -7.34
N ASP A 57 -0.16 3.40 -6.28
CA ASP A 57 -0.24 2.02 -5.78
C ASP A 57 -1.69 1.64 -5.35
N LEU A 58 -2.50 2.61 -4.89
CA LEU A 58 -3.92 2.46 -4.57
C LEU A 58 -4.84 2.57 -5.80
N GLY A 59 -4.28 2.66 -7.00
CA GLY A 59 -5.05 2.73 -8.25
C GLY A 59 -5.63 4.11 -8.56
N PHE A 60 -5.15 5.18 -7.92
CA PHE A 60 -5.50 6.54 -8.30
C PHE A 60 -4.72 6.98 -9.54
N TYR A 61 -5.38 7.66 -10.45
CA TYR A 61 -4.70 8.43 -11.48
C TYR A 61 -4.07 9.67 -10.84
N THR A 62 -2.73 9.72 -10.82
CA THR A 62 -2.00 10.77 -10.10
C THR A 62 -1.45 11.81 -11.05
N VAL A 63 -1.73 13.07 -10.77
CA VAL A 63 -1.23 14.23 -11.53
C VAL A 63 -0.32 15.05 -10.63
N ASP A 64 0.95 15.20 -10.99
CA ASP A 64 1.91 16.04 -10.25
C ASP A 64 2.08 17.39 -10.90
N ASN A 65 2.09 18.44 -10.07
CA ASN A 65 2.38 19.82 -10.47
C ASN A 65 1.47 20.38 -11.57
N LEU A 66 0.14 20.19 -11.45
CA LEU A 66 -0.83 20.77 -12.36
C LEU A 66 -0.86 22.31 -12.21
N PRO A 67 -0.75 23.11 -13.29
CA PRO A 67 -0.92 24.56 -13.24
C PRO A 67 -2.29 24.96 -12.71
N LEU A 68 -2.37 25.99 -11.86
CA LEU A 68 -3.62 26.39 -11.20
C LEU A 68 -4.81 26.65 -12.14
N PRO A 69 -4.64 27.29 -13.31
CA PRO A 69 -5.75 27.46 -14.24
C PRO A 69 -6.33 26.13 -14.72
N LEU A 70 -5.45 25.16 -15.00
CA LEU A 70 -5.86 23.81 -15.38
C LEU A 70 -6.42 23.02 -14.18
N LEU A 71 -5.95 23.27 -12.97
CA LEU A 71 -6.52 22.67 -11.77
C LEU A 71 -7.96 23.14 -11.57
N ARG A 72 -8.26 24.42 -11.79
CA ARG A 72 -9.64 24.93 -11.72
C ARG A 72 -10.54 24.22 -12.73
N GLU A 73 -10.15 24.18 -14.00
CA GLU A 73 -10.90 23.48 -15.04
C GLU A 73 -11.07 22.00 -14.73
N PHE A 74 -10.01 21.38 -14.19
CA PHE A 74 -10.00 19.99 -13.76
C PHE A 74 -11.01 19.73 -12.63
N LEU A 75 -11.12 20.63 -11.65
CA LEU A 75 -12.06 20.52 -10.54
C LEU A 75 -13.53 20.73 -10.99
N GLU A 76 -13.73 21.55 -12.01
CA GLU A 76 -15.05 21.75 -12.59
C GLU A 76 -15.53 20.54 -13.41
N ARG A 77 -14.63 19.82 -14.08
CA ARG A 77 -14.94 18.69 -14.97
C ARG A 77 -13.98 17.50 -14.83
N PRO A 78 -13.83 16.92 -13.65
CA PRO A 78 -12.83 15.89 -13.42
C PRO A 78 -13.05 14.64 -14.29
N GLY A 79 -14.30 14.27 -14.56
CA GLY A 79 -14.63 13.06 -15.35
C GLY A 79 -14.33 13.18 -16.84
N GLU A 80 -14.29 14.40 -17.40
CA GLU A 80 -14.03 14.63 -18.83
C GLU A 80 -12.53 14.60 -19.14
N LEU A 81 -11.71 15.13 -18.22
CA LEU A 81 -10.26 15.31 -18.44
C LEU A 81 -9.44 14.05 -18.15
N VAL A 82 -9.98 13.07 -17.46
CA VAL A 82 -9.23 11.86 -17.01
C VAL A 82 -9.81 10.56 -17.55
N PHE A 83 -10.46 10.59 -18.70
CA PHE A 83 -10.88 9.40 -19.46
C PHE A 83 -11.55 8.29 -18.62
N GLY A 84 -12.46 8.68 -17.71
CA GLY A 84 -13.24 7.71 -16.94
C GLY A 84 -12.56 7.13 -15.69
N HIS A 85 -11.46 7.71 -15.22
CA HIS A 85 -10.91 7.35 -13.92
C HIS A 85 -11.79 7.86 -12.79
N GLU A 86 -12.24 6.96 -11.92
CA GLU A 86 -13.08 7.27 -10.75
C GLU A 86 -12.27 7.76 -9.54
N ARG A 87 -10.95 7.59 -9.57
CA ARG A 87 -10.01 7.91 -8.48
C ARG A 87 -8.87 8.76 -9.00
N ILE A 88 -8.75 9.94 -8.44
CA ILE A 88 -7.79 10.93 -8.92
C ILE A 88 -7.08 11.56 -7.73
N ALA A 89 -5.76 11.68 -7.82
CA ALA A 89 -4.93 12.39 -6.86
C ALA A 89 -4.15 13.50 -7.58
N VAL A 90 -4.28 14.73 -7.13
CA VAL A 90 -3.57 15.87 -7.71
C VAL A 90 -2.62 16.46 -6.69
N VAL A 91 -1.34 16.51 -7.03
CA VAL A 91 -0.34 17.20 -6.21
C VAL A 91 -0.25 18.65 -6.67
N ALA A 92 -0.53 19.57 -5.75
CA ALA A 92 -0.48 21.00 -5.97
C ALA A 92 0.46 21.65 -4.93
N ASP A 93 1.48 22.35 -5.39
CA ASP A 93 2.45 22.97 -4.50
C ASP A 93 3.00 24.32 -5.02
N LEU A 94 3.84 24.96 -4.23
CA LEU A 94 4.43 26.28 -4.49
C LEU A 94 5.32 26.34 -5.75
N ARG A 95 5.60 25.24 -6.43
CA ARG A 95 6.27 25.24 -7.73
C ARG A 95 5.40 25.82 -8.83
N ALA A 96 4.08 25.73 -8.66
CA ALA A 96 3.14 26.35 -9.59
C ALA A 96 3.12 27.87 -9.38
N PRO A 97 3.31 28.70 -10.46
CA PRO A 97 3.22 30.16 -10.36
C PRO A 97 1.86 30.60 -9.79
N GLY A 98 1.88 31.55 -8.85
CA GLY A 98 0.67 32.09 -8.21
C GLY A 98 0.02 31.18 -7.17
N PHE A 99 0.58 30.01 -6.88
CA PHE A 99 -0.02 29.02 -5.99
C PHE A 99 -0.39 29.59 -4.61
N ALA A 100 0.54 30.32 -3.98
CA ALA A 100 0.33 30.84 -2.63
C ALA A 100 -0.85 31.80 -2.51
N GLU A 101 -1.17 32.52 -3.57
CA GLU A 101 -2.22 33.54 -3.61
C GLU A 101 -3.56 33.00 -4.11
N GLU A 102 -3.54 32.10 -5.10
CA GLU A 102 -4.73 31.64 -5.81
C GLU A 102 -5.28 30.33 -5.25
N PHE A 103 -4.42 29.39 -4.82
CA PHE A 103 -4.87 28.09 -4.33
C PHE A 103 -5.73 28.19 -3.06
N PRO A 104 -5.40 29.02 -2.05
CA PRO A 104 -6.29 29.22 -0.90
C PRO A 104 -7.66 29.80 -1.27
N LYS A 105 -7.72 30.65 -2.30
CA LYS A 105 -8.99 31.21 -2.81
C LYS A 105 -9.84 30.13 -3.50
N LEU A 106 -9.19 29.33 -4.32
CA LEU A 106 -9.83 28.21 -5.00
C LEU A 106 -10.44 27.22 -3.99
N ILE A 107 -9.69 26.83 -2.94
CA ILE A 107 -10.23 25.96 -1.89
C ILE A 107 -11.39 26.63 -1.15
N ALA A 108 -11.30 27.95 -0.88
CA ALA A 108 -12.40 28.68 -0.24
C ALA A 108 -13.66 28.79 -1.12
N GLU A 109 -13.51 28.83 -2.44
CA GLU A 109 -14.62 28.80 -3.39
C GLU A 109 -15.29 27.42 -3.38
N ILE A 110 -14.52 26.35 -3.47
CA ILE A 110 -15.00 24.97 -3.40
C ILE A 110 -15.76 24.74 -2.09
N ASP A 111 -15.19 25.15 -0.94
CA ASP A 111 -15.84 25.00 0.36
C ASP A 111 -17.21 25.72 0.40
N ARG A 112 -17.30 26.93 -0.16
CA ARG A 112 -18.58 27.70 -0.20
C ARG A 112 -19.63 27.03 -1.09
N GLU A 113 -19.23 26.55 -2.25
CA GLU A 113 -20.12 25.88 -3.18
C GLU A 113 -20.64 24.54 -2.63
N CYS A 114 -19.80 23.83 -1.87
CA CYS A 114 -20.16 22.56 -1.26
C CYS A 114 -21.00 22.72 0.01
N GLN A 115 -20.81 23.79 0.81
CA GLN A 115 -21.60 24.06 2.02
C GLN A 115 -23.07 24.41 1.72
N GLY A 116 -23.36 24.96 0.53
CA GLY A 116 -24.74 25.26 0.10
C GLY A 116 -25.60 24.05 -0.24
N ARG A 117 -25.03 22.84 -0.28
CA ARG A 117 -25.66 21.60 -0.77
C ARG A 117 -25.59 20.42 0.21
N VAL A 118 -25.52 20.65 1.52
CA VAL A 118 -25.73 19.56 2.50
C VAL A 118 -27.19 19.14 2.39
N PRO A 119 -27.51 17.88 1.99
CA PRO A 119 -28.84 17.36 2.13
C PRO A 119 -29.17 17.34 3.63
N PRO A 120 -30.36 17.79 4.07
CA PRO A 120 -30.77 17.62 5.46
C PRO A 120 -30.79 16.10 5.76
N GLU A 121 -29.87 15.63 6.58
CA GLU A 121 -30.03 14.36 7.26
C GLU A 121 -31.31 14.45 8.08
N ASP A 122 -32.20 13.47 7.91
CA ASP A 122 -33.47 13.29 8.65
C ASP A 122 -34.71 14.10 8.23
N GLN A 123 -35.08 14.08 6.94
CA GLN A 123 -36.49 14.20 6.60
C GLN A 123 -36.91 13.11 5.60
N PRO A 124 -37.87 12.23 5.94
CA PRO A 124 -38.45 11.32 4.96
C PRO A 124 -39.17 12.15 3.86
N PRO A 125 -39.09 11.77 2.59
CA PRO A 125 -39.70 12.53 1.49
C PRO A 125 -41.19 12.62 1.72
N PRO A 126 -41.83 13.81 1.48
CA PRO A 126 -43.25 13.95 1.55
C PRO A 126 -43.94 13.04 0.53
N ARG A 127 -44.95 12.27 0.96
CA ARG A 127 -45.60 11.18 0.23
C ARG A 127 -46.47 11.64 -0.98
N ASP A 128 -46.52 12.91 -1.34
CA ASP A 128 -47.48 13.44 -2.30
C ASP A 128 -46.88 14.31 -3.42
N GLN A 129 -45.73 13.92 -4.03
CA GLN A 129 -45.31 14.56 -5.29
C GLN A 129 -44.90 13.51 -6.31
N LEU A 130 -45.89 13.09 -7.10
CA LEU A 130 -45.68 12.44 -8.40
C LEU A 130 -44.96 13.39 -9.36
N PRO A 131 -44.01 12.91 -10.19
CA PRO A 131 -43.28 13.75 -11.14
C PRO A 131 -44.25 14.29 -12.20
N ARG A 132 -44.38 15.61 -12.29
CA ARG A 132 -45.03 16.27 -13.45
C ARG A 132 -44.10 16.16 -14.64
N GLN A 133 -44.58 15.49 -15.67
CA GLN A 133 -43.98 15.52 -17.01
C GLN A 133 -44.19 16.89 -17.65
N GLY A 134 -43.08 17.42 -18.23
CA GLY A 134 -43.15 18.43 -19.30
C GLY A 134 -42.65 19.81 -18.91
N GLN A 135 -41.42 20.10 -19.33
CA GLN A 135 -41.10 21.23 -20.21
C GLN A 135 -39.58 21.28 -20.43
N ASP A 136 -39.21 21.45 -21.69
CA ASP A 136 -37.85 21.50 -22.21
C ASP A 136 -37.03 22.61 -21.53
N GLY A 137 -36.26 22.21 -20.50
CA GLY A 137 -35.18 22.99 -19.92
C GLY A 137 -33.91 22.18 -20.11
N GLU A 138 -32.89 22.75 -20.72
CA GLU A 138 -31.54 22.16 -20.76
C GLU A 138 -31.18 21.66 -19.35
N PRO A 139 -30.59 20.47 -19.22
CA PRO A 139 -30.16 19.98 -17.93
C PRO A 139 -29.12 20.95 -17.37
N ASP A 140 -29.45 21.55 -16.23
CA ASP A 140 -28.58 22.41 -15.43
C ASP A 140 -27.26 21.64 -15.24
N GLN A 141 -26.16 22.14 -15.84
CA GLN A 141 -24.86 21.47 -15.76
C GLN A 141 -24.49 21.40 -14.28
N PRO A 142 -24.19 20.23 -13.73
CA PRO A 142 -23.78 20.11 -12.35
C PRO A 142 -22.48 20.90 -12.15
N GLY A 143 -22.55 21.97 -11.37
CA GLY A 143 -21.34 22.68 -10.92
C GLY A 143 -20.38 21.74 -10.15
N PRO A 144 -19.16 22.18 -9.83
CA PRO A 144 -18.07 21.34 -9.31
C PRO A 144 -18.45 20.46 -8.11
N CYS A 145 -19.46 20.80 -7.35
CA CYS A 145 -20.01 19.97 -6.27
C CYS A 145 -21.03 18.91 -6.70
N GLY A 146 -21.37 18.81 -7.98
CA GLY A 146 -22.25 17.76 -8.51
C GLY A 146 -21.61 16.39 -8.50
N GLN A 147 -20.29 16.30 -8.38
CA GLN A 147 -19.54 15.04 -8.52
C GLN A 147 -18.79 14.56 -7.27
N ALA A 148 -18.36 15.33 -6.36
CA ALA A 148 -17.87 15.09 -5.00
C ALA A 148 -16.90 16.21 -4.58
N ARG A 149 -17.01 16.67 -3.36
CA ARG A 149 -16.03 17.59 -2.78
C ARG A 149 -14.65 16.91 -2.74
N PRO A 150 -13.58 17.55 -3.28
CA PRO A 150 -12.24 17.00 -3.19
C PRO A 150 -11.78 16.91 -1.73
N THR A 151 -11.09 15.84 -1.38
CA THR A 151 -10.44 15.68 -0.08
C THR A 151 -9.11 16.42 -0.08
N LEU A 152 -8.94 17.42 0.78
CA LEU A 152 -7.69 18.16 0.91
C LEU A 152 -6.77 17.47 1.92
N LEU A 153 -5.67 16.88 1.42
CA LEU A 153 -4.60 16.30 2.22
C LEU A 153 -3.43 17.28 2.35
N PHE A 154 -3.14 17.69 3.57
CA PHE A 154 -2.03 18.60 3.88
C PHE A 154 -0.87 17.85 4.54
N LEU A 155 0.33 17.96 3.97
CA LEU A 155 1.54 17.36 4.53
C LEU A 155 2.44 18.42 5.17
N GLU A 156 2.87 18.14 6.39
CA GLU A 156 3.83 18.95 7.11
C GLU A 156 4.94 18.09 7.76
N ALA A 157 5.98 18.77 8.21
CA ALA A 157 6.99 18.23 9.11
C ALA A 157 7.64 19.37 9.90
N SER A 158 8.37 19.06 10.99
CA SER A 158 9.10 20.06 11.75
C SER A 158 10.20 20.73 10.94
N ASP A 159 10.57 21.95 11.30
CA ASP A 159 11.58 22.70 10.59
C ASP A 159 12.94 21.98 10.59
N GLU A 160 13.29 21.32 11.70
CA GLU A 160 14.53 20.55 11.84
C GLU A 160 14.57 19.38 10.86
N VAL A 161 13.46 18.66 10.73
CA VAL A 161 13.33 17.52 9.81
C VAL A 161 13.39 17.98 8.36
N LEU A 162 12.70 19.08 8.02
CA LEU A 162 12.75 19.64 6.68
C LEU A 162 14.15 20.11 6.30
N VAL A 163 14.84 20.83 7.19
CA VAL A 163 16.24 21.26 6.97
C VAL A 163 17.14 20.05 6.74
N ARG A 164 17.01 18.98 7.53
CA ARG A 164 17.77 17.75 7.35
C ARG A 164 17.51 17.13 5.96
N ARG A 165 16.23 16.98 5.57
CA ARG A 165 15.84 16.41 4.26
C ARG A 165 16.37 17.23 3.08
N PHE A 166 16.33 18.55 3.17
CA PHE A 166 16.96 19.44 2.17
C PHE A 166 18.47 19.27 2.10
N SER A 167 19.14 19.11 3.25
CA SER A 167 20.59 18.89 3.30
C SER A 167 20.99 17.56 2.67
N GLU A 168 20.22 16.49 2.91
CA GLU A 168 20.45 15.16 2.34
C GLU A 168 20.27 15.18 0.81
N THR A 169 19.26 15.87 0.30
CA THR A 169 18.98 15.92 -1.15
C THR A 169 19.85 16.95 -1.90
N ARG A 170 20.56 17.82 -1.18
CA ARG A 170 21.38 18.90 -1.74
C ARG A 170 20.62 19.80 -2.73
N ARG A 171 19.34 19.96 -2.57
CA ARG A 171 18.49 20.81 -3.41
C ARG A 171 18.22 22.13 -2.68
N PRO A 172 18.29 23.28 -3.37
CA PRO A 172 17.88 24.55 -2.77
C PRO A 172 16.36 24.55 -2.54
N HIS A 173 15.92 25.29 -1.51
CA HIS A 173 14.50 25.47 -1.28
C HIS A 173 13.87 26.35 -2.38
N PRO A 174 12.69 26.01 -2.95
CA PRO A 174 12.07 26.76 -4.05
C PRO A 174 11.91 28.26 -3.76
N LEU A 175 11.56 28.65 -2.54
CA LEU A 175 11.38 30.04 -2.13
C LEU A 175 12.66 30.73 -1.65
N ALA A 176 13.78 30.02 -1.58
CA ALA A 176 15.05 30.57 -1.07
C ALA A 176 16.25 29.91 -1.80
N PRO A 177 16.37 30.05 -3.14
CA PRO A 177 17.38 29.32 -3.93
C PRO A 177 18.82 29.72 -3.57
N ASN A 178 19.01 30.92 -3.04
CA ASN A 178 20.33 31.48 -2.66
C ASN A 178 20.48 31.74 -1.16
N GLN A 179 19.62 31.12 -0.32
CA GLN A 179 19.63 31.30 1.12
C GLN A 179 19.58 29.93 1.82
N PRO A 180 19.87 29.86 3.12
CA PRO A 180 19.68 28.63 3.89
C PRO A 180 18.23 28.12 3.78
N ALA A 181 18.05 26.81 3.67
CA ALA A 181 16.74 26.17 3.49
C ALA A 181 15.71 26.60 4.55
N ILE A 182 16.15 26.86 5.78
CA ILE A 182 15.28 27.31 6.88
C ILE A 182 14.53 28.61 6.56
N ALA A 183 15.14 29.53 5.81
CA ALA A 183 14.48 30.79 5.45
C ALA A 183 13.32 30.52 4.47
N GLY A 184 13.52 29.64 3.53
CA GLY A 184 12.48 29.20 2.59
C GLY A 184 11.36 28.43 3.29
N ILE A 185 11.69 27.51 4.19
CA ILE A 185 10.74 26.71 4.96
C ILE A 185 9.80 27.61 5.78
N ARG A 186 10.35 28.58 6.52
CA ARG A 186 9.54 29.50 7.33
C ARG A 186 8.60 30.33 6.46
N ARG A 187 9.10 30.87 5.35
CA ARG A 187 8.27 31.62 4.42
C ARG A 187 7.17 30.75 3.79
N GLU A 188 7.48 29.51 3.44
CA GLU A 188 6.49 28.56 2.92
C GLU A 188 5.40 28.27 3.97
N ARG A 189 5.77 28.04 5.22
CA ARG A 189 4.84 27.80 6.31
C ARG A 189 3.89 29.00 6.53
N GLU A 190 4.40 30.23 6.45
CA GLU A 190 3.57 31.43 6.53
C GLU A 190 2.56 31.50 5.37
N LEU A 191 3.01 31.25 4.15
CA LEU A 191 2.16 31.25 2.95
C LEU A 191 1.07 30.17 2.98
N LEU A 192 1.37 29.01 3.54
CA LEU A 192 0.43 27.86 3.61
C LEU A 192 -0.36 27.82 4.92
N ALA A 193 -0.14 28.74 5.86
CA ALA A 193 -0.81 28.73 7.18
C ALA A 193 -2.34 28.71 7.08
N GLY A 194 -2.90 29.36 6.08
CA GLY A 194 -4.35 29.40 5.85
C GLY A 194 -4.95 28.12 5.26
N LEU A 195 -4.14 27.21 4.72
CA LEU A 195 -4.59 25.94 4.12
C LEU A 195 -4.69 24.81 5.15
N ARG A 196 -3.78 24.77 6.11
CA ARG A 196 -3.76 23.72 7.14
C ARG A 196 -5.08 23.55 7.89
N PRO A 197 -5.77 24.63 8.36
CA PRO A 197 -7.07 24.52 9.04
C PRO A 197 -8.22 24.04 8.14
N ARG A 198 -8.05 24.14 6.81
CA ARG A 198 -9.05 23.72 5.82
C ARG A 198 -8.84 22.30 5.34
N ALA A 199 -7.70 21.69 5.69
CA ALA A 199 -7.40 20.32 5.28
C ALA A 199 -8.34 19.33 5.98
N ASP A 200 -8.87 18.39 5.22
CA ASP A 200 -9.67 17.27 5.74
C ASP A 200 -8.78 16.25 6.44
N VAL A 201 -7.55 16.09 5.95
CA VAL A 201 -6.54 15.21 6.52
C VAL A 201 -5.20 15.96 6.62
N VAL A 202 -4.57 15.90 7.79
CA VAL A 202 -3.23 16.48 8.00
C VAL A 202 -2.28 15.35 8.37
N PHE A 203 -1.17 15.25 7.65
CA PHE A 203 -0.10 14.31 7.94
C PHE A 203 1.15 15.07 8.41
N ASP A 204 1.48 14.94 9.69
CA ASP A 204 2.77 15.34 10.21
C ASP A 204 3.76 14.18 10.04
N THR A 205 4.68 14.35 9.10
CA THR A 205 5.67 13.33 8.74
C THR A 205 7.00 13.50 9.49
N SER A 206 7.04 14.28 10.57
CA SER A 206 8.27 14.59 11.31
C SER A 206 9.00 13.35 11.79
N ASP A 207 8.25 12.43 12.39
CA ASP A 207 8.79 11.18 12.96
C ASP A 207 8.57 9.96 12.06
N TRP A 208 8.03 10.18 10.85
CA TRP A 208 7.69 9.08 9.97
C TRP A 208 8.84 8.72 9.02
N SER A 209 9.14 7.44 8.96
CA SER A 209 9.86 6.84 7.85
C SER A 209 8.99 6.83 6.58
N ILE A 210 9.61 6.54 5.44
CA ILE A 210 8.87 6.32 4.19
C ILE A 210 7.82 5.21 4.35
N HIS A 211 8.14 4.15 5.11
CA HIS A 211 7.25 3.03 5.35
C HIS A 211 6.04 3.42 6.22
N GLU A 212 6.26 4.22 7.26
CA GLU A 212 5.19 4.74 8.10
C GLU A 212 4.29 5.70 7.32
N THR A 213 4.87 6.58 6.49
CA THR A 213 4.11 7.44 5.58
C THR A 213 3.18 6.64 4.69
N ARG A 214 3.69 5.56 4.05
CA ARG A 214 2.88 4.65 3.23
C ARG A 214 1.76 4.01 4.05
N ALA A 215 2.07 3.44 5.21
CA ALA A 215 1.09 2.81 6.07
C ALA A 215 -0.05 3.77 6.48
N GLN A 216 0.25 5.05 6.74
CA GLN A 216 -0.76 6.05 7.07
C GLN A 216 -1.63 6.42 5.86
N VAL A 217 -1.04 6.54 4.66
CA VAL A 217 -1.82 6.77 3.42
C VAL A 217 -2.79 5.62 3.18
N TYR A 218 -2.31 4.36 3.25
CA TYR A 218 -3.17 3.19 3.07
C TYR A 218 -4.29 3.14 4.11
N ARG A 219 -3.98 3.38 5.38
CA ARG A 219 -4.99 3.41 6.46
C ARG A 219 -6.08 4.45 6.23
N ALA A 220 -5.71 5.63 5.71
CA ALA A 220 -6.64 6.74 5.52
C ALA A 220 -7.45 6.64 4.22
N PHE A 221 -6.90 6.04 3.16
CA PHE A 221 -7.46 6.14 1.82
C PHE A 221 -7.78 4.81 1.13
N ALA A 222 -7.23 3.68 1.60
CA ALA A 222 -7.59 2.36 1.07
C ALA A 222 -9.04 2.02 1.44
N THR A 223 -9.78 1.41 0.52
CA THR A 223 -11.06 0.76 0.82
C THR A 223 -10.82 -0.64 1.36
N ALA A 224 -11.83 -1.20 2.04
CA ALA A 224 -11.75 -2.55 2.57
C ALA A 224 -11.38 -3.54 1.44
N GLY A 225 -10.27 -4.24 1.58
CA GLY A 225 -9.73 -5.17 0.58
C GLY A 225 -8.67 -4.59 -0.37
N GLU A 226 -8.35 -3.30 -0.29
CA GLU A 226 -7.31 -2.64 -1.11
C GLU A 226 -5.94 -2.54 -0.44
N GLU A 227 -5.76 -3.09 0.74
CA GLU A 227 -4.40 -3.23 1.27
C GLU A 227 -3.57 -4.03 0.27
N PRO A 228 -2.39 -3.54 -0.17
CA PRO A 228 -1.56 -4.28 -1.11
C PRO A 228 -1.19 -5.60 -0.47
N GLU A 229 -1.79 -6.68 -0.96
CA GLU A 229 -1.39 -8.02 -0.58
C GLU A 229 0.01 -8.26 -1.10
N MET A 230 0.94 -8.55 -0.19
CA MET A 230 2.27 -8.97 -0.58
C MET A 230 2.16 -10.30 -1.32
N MET A 231 2.50 -10.28 -2.61
CA MET A 231 2.52 -11.49 -3.44
C MET A 231 3.72 -12.36 -3.10
N VAL A 232 3.47 -13.50 -2.50
CA VAL A 232 4.53 -14.48 -2.22
C VAL A 232 4.64 -15.46 -3.39
N SER A 233 5.86 -15.66 -3.90
CA SER A 233 6.17 -16.67 -4.92
C SER A 233 7.08 -17.75 -4.33
N LEU A 234 6.61 -19.00 -4.35
CA LEU A 234 7.39 -20.18 -3.98
C LEU A 234 7.96 -20.81 -5.25
N VAL A 235 9.27 -20.80 -5.41
CA VAL A 235 9.95 -21.26 -6.63
C VAL A 235 10.82 -22.47 -6.34
N SER A 236 10.55 -23.61 -6.96
CA SER A 236 11.49 -24.73 -6.98
C SER A 236 12.46 -24.62 -8.15
N PHE A 237 13.75 -24.90 -7.90
CA PHE A 237 14.77 -24.83 -8.93
C PHE A 237 15.89 -25.84 -8.76
N GLY A 238 16.69 -26.05 -9.82
CA GLY A 238 17.90 -26.84 -9.81
C GLY A 238 19.16 -25.98 -9.84
N PHE A 239 20.08 -26.16 -8.89
CA PHE A 239 21.35 -25.42 -8.85
C PHE A 239 22.16 -25.58 -10.14
N LYS A 240 22.05 -26.73 -10.82
CA LYS A 240 22.73 -26.96 -12.11
C LYS A 240 22.27 -25.98 -13.22
N HIS A 241 21.12 -25.33 -13.04
CA HIS A 241 20.57 -24.34 -13.97
C HIS A 241 20.70 -22.89 -13.47
N GLY A 242 21.47 -22.66 -12.41
CA GLY A 242 21.62 -21.36 -11.77
C GLY A 242 20.50 -21.00 -10.82
N VAL A 243 20.72 -19.99 -10.00
CA VAL A 243 19.72 -19.43 -9.07
C VAL A 243 18.71 -18.58 -9.86
N PRO A 244 17.41 -18.63 -9.54
CA PRO A 244 16.43 -17.76 -10.17
C PRO A 244 16.74 -16.27 -9.91
N VAL A 245 16.60 -15.44 -10.93
CA VAL A 245 16.78 -13.99 -10.80
C VAL A 245 15.63 -13.43 -9.94
N GLY A 246 15.93 -12.46 -9.08
CA GLY A 246 14.94 -11.85 -8.20
C GLY A 246 14.56 -12.69 -6.98
N THR A 247 15.40 -13.66 -6.59
CA THR A 247 15.23 -14.45 -5.37
C THR A 247 15.57 -13.58 -4.14
N ASP A 248 14.61 -13.44 -3.22
CA ASP A 248 14.80 -12.75 -1.94
C ASP A 248 15.31 -13.68 -0.85
N LEU A 249 14.73 -14.88 -0.75
CA LEU A 249 15.13 -15.93 0.19
C LEU A 249 15.47 -17.20 -0.58
N LEU A 250 16.61 -17.82 -0.24
CA LEU A 250 17.08 -19.01 -0.90
C LEU A 250 17.39 -20.10 0.11
N PHE A 251 16.84 -21.30 -0.12
CA PHE A 251 17.06 -22.47 0.70
C PHE A 251 17.65 -23.62 -0.13
N ASP A 252 18.80 -24.12 0.32
CA ASP A 252 19.45 -25.29 -0.28
C ASP A 252 19.01 -26.56 0.45
N VAL A 253 18.37 -27.47 -0.29
CA VAL A 253 17.83 -28.73 0.27
C VAL A 253 18.56 -29.95 -0.28
N ARG A 254 19.82 -29.81 -0.76
CA ARG A 254 20.62 -30.91 -1.31
C ARG A 254 21.08 -31.91 -0.27
N PHE A 255 21.04 -31.57 1.03
CA PHE A 255 21.37 -32.47 2.12
C PHE A 255 20.35 -33.61 2.31
N LEU A 256 19.10 -33.44 1.86
CA LEU A 256 18.10 -34.51 1.84
C LEU A 256 18.53 -35.65 0.87
N ALA A 257 18.19 -36.89 1.18
CA ALA A 257 18.47 -38.01 0.30
C ALA A 257 17.83 -37.81 -1.10
N ASN A 258 18.55 -38.23 -2.13
CA ASN A 258 18.19 -37.88 -3.49
C ASN A 258 17.39 -39.00 -4.17
N PRO A 259 16.10 -38.80 -4.47
CA PRO A 259 15.27 -39.80 -5.16
C PRO A 259 15.82 -40.25 -6.52
N HIS A 260 16.64 -39.44 -7.16
CA HIS A 260 17.29 -39.77 -8.44
C HIS A 260 18.09 -41.08 -8.42
N PHE A 261 18.63 -41.48 -7.26
CA PHE A 261 19.41 -42.69 -7.10
C PHE A 261 18.56 -43.91 -6.70
N VAL A 262 17.26 -43.74 -6.52
CA VAL A 262 16.32 -44.81 -6.18
C VAL A 262 15.71 -45.37 -7.48
N PRO A 263 15.83 -46.68 -7.70
CA PRO A 263 15.21 -47.32 -8.87
C PRO A 263 13.69 -47.02 -8.89
N GLY A 264 13.17 -46.58 -10.05
CA GLY A 264 11.75 -46.25 -10.22
C GLY A 264 11.40 -44.79 -9.92
N LEU A 265 12.17 -44.06 -9.11
CA LEU A 265 11.85 -42.66 -8.78
C LEU A 265 12.58 -41.62 -9.66
N ARG A 266 13.57 -42.06 -10.43
CA ARG A 266 14.44 -41.17 -11.22
C ARG A 266 13.67 -40.31 -12.20
N GLU A 267 12.71 -40.87 -12.91
CA GLU A 267 11.94 -40.23 -13.97
C GLU A 267 10.71 -39.47 -13.42
N GLN A 268 10.36 -39.73 -12.19
CA GLN A 268 9.26 -39.07 -11.49
C GLN A 268 9.66 -37.67 -11.02
N THR A 269 8.73 -36.96 -10.41
CA THR A 269 8.91 -35.59 -9.90
C THR A 269 8.54 -35.51 -8.42
N GLY A 270 8.80 -34.39 -7.78
CA GLY A 270 8.37 -34.15 -6.42
C GLY A 270 6.85 -33.98 -6.22
N GLN A 271 6.07 -34.05 -7.29
CA GLN A 271 4.60 -34.08 -7.25
C GLN A 271 4.05 -35.52 -7.21
N ASP A 272 4.87 -36.51 -7.58
CA ASP A 272 4.45 -37.89 -7.63
C ASP A 272 4.44 -38.53 -6.24
N ALA A 273 3.40 -39.34 -5.95
CA ALA A 273 3.16 -39.90 -4.63
C ALA A 273 4.32 -40.74 -4.11
N GLU A 274 4.93 -41.58 -4.96
CA GLU A 274 6.07 -42.43 -4.57
C GLU A 274 7.31 -41.63 -4.18
N VAL A 275 7.56 -40.51 -4.85
CA VAL A 275 8.66 -39.58 -4.49
C VAL A 275 8.38 -38.88 -3.18
N LEU A 276 7.14 -38.46 -2.95
CA LEU A 276 6.72 -37.85 -1.69
C LEU A 276 6.86 -38.84 -0.54
N GLU A 277 6.35 -40.08 -0.69
CA GLU A 277 6.46 -41.12 0.33
C GLU A 277 7.93 -41.41 0.67
N TYR A 278 8.81 -41.51 -0.31
CA TYR A 278 10.25 -41.70 -0.08
C TYR A 278 10.88 -40.53 0.72
N LEU A 279 10.48 -39.30 0.40
CA LEU A 279 11.01 -38.11 1.11
C LEU A 279 10.43 -38.01 2.53
N GLU A 280 9.17 -38.32 2.73
CA GLU A 280 8.49 -38.29 4.05
C GLU A 280 9.04 -39.33 5.03
N GLN A 281 9.61 -40.42 4.54
CA GLN A 281 10.30 -41.39 5.39
C GLN A 281 11.64 -40.88 5.96
N GLN A 282 12.15 -39.75 5.44
CA GLN A 282 13.37 -39.13 5.95
C GLN A 282 13.09 -38.29 7.18
N PRO A 283 13.80 -38.44 8.28
CA PRO A 283 13.53 -37.73 9.53
C PRO A 283 13.60 -36.20 9.38
N ASP A 284 14.48 -35.72 8.49
CA ASP A 284 14.73 -34.29 8.32
C ASP A 284 13.71 -33.59 7.40
N PHE A 285 12.87 -34.34 6.65
CA PHE A 285 12.00 -33.76 5.64
C PHE A 285 10.87 -32.93 6.25
N GLU A 286 10.07 -33.51 7.14
CA GLU A 286 8.97 -32.78 7.79
C GLU A 286 9.48 -31.74 8.79
N GLU A 287 10.60 -32.02 9.48
CA GLU A 287 11.21 -31.02 10.37
C GLU A 287 11.68 -29.79 9.59
N LEU A 288 12.32 -29.96 8.43
CA LEU A 288 12.70 -28.85 7.56
C LEU A 288 11.51 -28.01 7.14
N ILE A 289 10.43 -28.66 6.67
CA ILE A 289 9.21 -27.95 6.22
C ILE A 289 8.61 -27.16 7.38
N SER A 290 8.56 -27.74 8.59
CA SER A 290 8.05 -27.06 9.77
C SER A 290 8.88 -25.83 10.10
N ARG A 291 10.21 -25.96 10.18
CA ARG A 291 11.13 -24.85 10.49
C ARG A 291 11.07 -23.75 9.43
N LEU A 292 10.97 -24.10 8.15
CA LEU A 292 10.82 -23.14 7.08
C LEU A 292 9.48 -22.40 7.16
N ALA A 293 8.40 -23.12 7.44
CA ALA A 293 7.08 -22.51 7.61
C ALA A 293 7.05 -21.54 8.79
N ASP A 294 7.64 -21.93 9.93
CA ASP A 294 7.73 -21.08 11.13
C ASP A 294 8.58 -19.83 10.88
N LEU A 295 9.73 -19.99 10.21
CA LEU A 295 10.58 -18.87 9.83
C LEU A 295 9.84 -17.91 8.89
N LEU A 296 9.16 -18.43 7.88
CA LEU A 296 8.42 -17.62 6.93
C LEU A 296 7.21 -16.96 7.60
N ALA A 297 6.47 -17.64 8.47
CA ALA A 297 5.40 -17.06 9.26
C ALA A 297 5.90 -15.91 10.15
N PHE A 298 7.13 -15.99 10.66
CA PHE A 298 7.76 -14.89 11.38
C PHE A 298 8.18 -13.74 10.47
N LEU A 299 8.70 -14.00 9.27
CA LEU A 299 9.24 -13.00 8.35
C LEU A 299 8.14 -12.26 7.56
N LEU A 300 7.11 -12.99 7.07
CA LEU A 300 6.08 -12.44 6.19
C LEU A 300 5.38 -11.18 6.75
N PRO A 301 4.91 -11.14 8.02
CA PRO A 301 4.32 -9.93 8.57
C PRO A 301 5.31 -8.76 8.65
N ARG A 302 6.60 -9.04 8.76
CA ARG A 302 7.66 -8.02 8.83
C ARG A 302 7.94 -7.43 7.47
N TYR A 303 8.07 -8.27 6.44
CA TYR A 303 8.19 -7.82 5.05
C TYR A 303 6.95 -7.05 4.57
N ARG A 304 5.74 -7.48 4.99
CA ARG A 304 4.52 -6.72 4.72
C ARG A 304 4.56 -5.33 5.36
N ARG A 305 5.06 -5.20 6.59
CA ARG A 305 5.25 -3.88 7.24
C ARG A 305 6.29 -3.00 6.53
N GLU A 306 7.30 -3.59 5.89
CA GLU A 306 8.25 -2.89 5.02
C GLU A 306 7.67 -2.53 3.65
N ASN A 307 6.37 -2.81 3.40
CA ASN A 307 5.67 -2.56 2.14
C ASN A 307 6.34 -3.25 0.94
N ARG A 308 6.83 -4.46 1.12
CA ARG A 308 7.24 -5.29 0.01
C ARG A 308 6.00 -5.77 -0.73
N SER A 309 5.90 -5.43 -2.01
CA SER A 309 4.80 -5.89 -2.88
C SER A 309 5.02 -7.32 -3.36
N TYR A 310 6.27 -7.78 -3.40
CA TYR A 310 6.66 -9.11 -3.88
C TYR A 310 7.70 -9.73 -2.95
N LEU A 311 7.58 -11.05 -2.74
CA LEU A 311 8.59 -11.85 -2.06
C LEU A 311 8.78 -13.16 -2.81
N THR A 312 9.98 -13.43 -3.27
CA THR A 312 10.33 -14.67 -3.95
C THR A 312 11.16 -15.57 -3.02
N VAL A 313 10.59 -16.70 -2.64
CA VAL A 313 11.22 -17.75 -1.83
C VAL A 313 11.62 -18.88 -2.76
N ALA A 314 12.91 -19.08 -2.98
CA ALA A 314 13.44 -20.11 -3.85
C ALA A 314 13.98 -21.29 -3.04
N VAL A 315 13.57 -22.51 -3.40
CA VAL A 315 14.08 -23.77 -2.82
C VAL A 315 14.83 -24.53 -3.91
N GLY A 316 16.11 -24.83 -3.66
CA GLY A 316 16.99 -25.43 -4.65
C GLY A 316 17.44 -26.85 -4.28
N CYS A 317 17.33 -27.78 -5.23
CA CYS A 317 18.02 -29.07 -5.20
C CYS A 317 18.98 -29.19 -6.39
N THR A 318 19.60 -30.34 -6.61
CA THR A 318 20.56 -30.49 -7.71
C THR A 318 19.94 -30.25 -9.08
N GLY A 319 18.85 -30.96 -9.39
CA GLY A 319 18.19 -30.92 -10.70
C GLY A 319 16.91 -30.06 -10.76
N GLY A 320 16.30 -29.71 -9.62
CA GLY A 320 15.05 -28.95 -9.60
C GLY A 320 13.80 -29.79 -9.84
N ARG A 321 13.88 -31.13 -9.82
CA ARG A 321 12.82 -32.04 -10.22
C ARG A 321 12.11 -32.74 -9.04
N HIS A 322 12.85 -33.15 -8.01
CA HIS A 322 12.31 -33.97 -6.90
C HIS A 322 12.18 -33.19 -5.61
N ARG A 323 13.27 -33.08 -4.81
CA ARG A 323 13.29 -32.53 -3.44
C ARG A 323 12.75 -31.11 -3.33
N SER A 324 13.22 -30.19 -4.18
CA SER A 324 12.77 -28.80 -4.18
C SER A 324 11.32 -28.67 -4.56
N VAL A 325 10.84 -29.46 -5.50
CA VAL A 325 9.42 -29.52 -5.91
C VAL A 325 8.55 -29.95 -4.74
N ALA A 326 8.85 -31.09 -4.11
CA ALA A 326 8.11 -31.64 -2.99
C ALA A 326 8.00 -30.62 -1.82
N ILE A 327 9.11 -29.94 -1.51
CA ILE A 327 9.14 -28.97 -0.39
C ILE A 327 8.26 -27.76 -0.70
N VAL A 328 8.36 -27.16 -1.89
CA VAL A 328 7.53 -25.97 -2.20
C VAL A 328 6.05 -26.33 -2.28
N GLU A 329 5.69 -27.52 -2.71
CA GLU A 329 4.30 -28.03 -2.67
C GLU A 329 3.78 -28.16 -1.22
N ARG A 330 4.61 -28.66 -0.31
CA ARG A 330 4.25 -28.75 1.10
C ARG A 330 4.16 -27.38 1.78
N LEU A 331 5.10 -26.47 1.48
CA LEU A 331 5.06 -25.10 1.97
C LEU A 331 3.83 -24.37 1.45
N LYS A 332 3.47 -24.55 0.18
CA LYS A 332 2.24 -23.95 -0.39
C LYS A 332 1.00 -24.34 0.39
N LYS A 333 0.83 -25.64 0.67
CA LYS A 333 -0.31 -26.13 1.47
C LYS A 333 -0.36 -25.51 2.86
N ARG A 334 0.79 -25.36 3.53
CA ARG A 334 0.86 -24.72 4.85
C ARG A 334 0.55 -23.22 4.77
N PHE A 335 0.99 -22.55 3.72
CA PHE A 335 0.71 -21.13 3.50
C PHE A 335 -0.77 -20.87 3.27
N ASP A 336 -1.42 -21.69 2.42
CA ASP A 336 -2.84 -21.59 2.17
C ASP A 336 -3.68 -21.79 3.46
N ALA A 337 -3.29 -22.79 4.26
CA ALA A 337 -3.94 -23.06 5.55
C ALA A 337 -3.75 -21.92 6.56
N ALA A 338 -2.64 -21.17 6.46
CA ALA A 338 -2.33 -20.02 7.32
C ALA A 338 -2.89 -18.68 6.78
N GLY A 339 -3.63 -18.68 5.65
CA GLY A 339 -4.19 -17.48 5.05
C GLY A 339 -3.16 -16.60 4.31
N TRP A 340 -2.04 -17.18 3.90
CA TRP A 340 -1.02 -16.51 3.09
C TRP A 340 -1.06 -17.04 1.65
N PRO A 341 -1.80 -16.42 0.74
CA PRO A 341 -1.84 -16.87 -0.65
C PRO A 341 -0.46 -16.76 -1.27
N ALA A 342 0.02 -17.85 -1.86
CA ALA A 342 1.31 -17.88 -2.53
C ALA A 342 1.17 -18.44 -3.95
N ARG A 343 1.89 -17.86 -4.90
CA ARG A 343 2.05 -18.43 -6.24
C ARG A 343 3.13 -19.52 -6.21
N LEU A 344 2.86 -20.60 -6.92
CA LEU A 344 3.77 -21.74 -7.05
C LEU A 344 4.39 -21.75 -8.44
N GLN A 345 5.70 -21.93 -8.51
CA GLN A 345 6.42 -22.06 -9.77
C GLN A 345 7.50 -23.15 -9.68
N HIS A 346 7.46 -24.12 -10.58
CA HIS A 346 8.49 -25.12 -10.75
C HIS A 346 9.31 -24.80 -11.99
N ARG A 347 10.45 -24.11 -11.80
CA ARG A 347 11.25 -23.60 -12.93
C ARG A 347 11.87 -24.72 -13.78
N ASP A 348 12.32 -25.78 -13.14
CA ASP A 348 13.14 -26.81 -13.79
C ASP A 348 12.52 -28.24 -13.73
N ILE A 349 11.25 -28.38 -13.41
CA ILE A 349 10.59 -29.68 -13.23
C ILE A 349 10.58 -30.53 -14.52
N ALA A 350 10.49 -29.87 -15.66
CA ALA A 350 10.41 -30.53 -16.98
C ALA A 350 11.77 -30.64 -17.70
N ARG A 351 12.89 -30.27 -17.03
CA ARG A 351 14.24 -30.25 -17.60
C ARG A 351 15.06 -31.48 -17.32
#